data_a58327a3d806c75b8acbb24f16d4d018
#
_entry.id   a58327a3d806c75b8acbb24f16d4d018
#
_cell.length_a   1.000
_cell.length_b   1.000
_cell.length_c   1.000
_cell.angle_alpha   90.00
_cell.angle_beta   90.00
_cell.angle_gamma   90.00
#
_symmetry.space_group_name_H-M   'P 1'
#
loop_
_entity.id
_entity.type
_entity.pdbx_description
1 polymer ?
#
loop_
_entity_poly.entity_id
_entity_poly.type
_entity_poly.pdbx_seq_one_letter_code
_entity_poly.pdbx_strand_id
1 'polypeptide(L)'
;ISQGFGDGFLGKVRPPMACEAPFHLNKPKLEVVAAISEAIHKRAVINIEYTSLSSGHGSRQIVPHTLIDNGLRWHVRAFDRKHREFRDFVLTRISEVELLEDKVNDEVETLQWDKQWNRIVELELIPHPKLAHPEAVLIDYAMENNRLRVEIRAAFAGYLLRLWNIDCSKNSKSNGREFHLALKNPEALYGVDNAALAPGYSES
;
A
#
# COMPACT_ATOMS: atom_id res chain seq x y z
N ILE A 1 -19.96 2.47 -9.78
CA ILE A 1 -21.06 1.48 -9.65
C ILE A 1 -20.52 0.08 -9.35
N SER A 2 -19.34 -0.31 -9.86
CA SER A 2 -18.73 -1.62 -9.60
C SER A 2 -17.93 -1.73 -8.29
N GLN A 3 -17.51 -0.64 -7.69
CA GLN A 3 -16.69 -0.63 -6.47
C GLN A 3 -17.47 -0.88 -5.16
N GLY A 4 -18.78 -0.93 -5.20
CA GLY A 4 -19.61 -1.18 -4.01
C GLY A 4 -19.97 -2.64 -3.77
N PHE A 5 -19.56 -3.58 -4.62
CA PHE A 5 -20.10 -4.94 -4.61
C PHE A 5 -19.04 -6.04 -4.57
N GLY A 6 -18.04 -5.90 -3.75
CA GLY A 6 -17.14 -7.00 -3.45
C GLY A 6 -15.71 -6.55 -3.15
N ASP A 7 -15.22 -6.98 -2.02
CA ASP A 7 -13.83 -6.90 -1.58
C ASP A 7 -12.88 -7.81 -2.38
N GLY A 8 -13.37 -8.41 -3.46
CA GLY A 8 -12.63 -9.39 -4.26
C GLY A 8 -12.53 -10.78 -3.63
N PHE A 9 -13.05 -10.99 -2.42
CA PHE A 9 -13.03 -12.31 -1.74
C PHE A 9 -14.26 -13.16 -2.06
N LEU A 10 -15.43 -12.57 -2.30
CA LEU A 10 -16.71 -13.25 -2.40
C LEU A 10 -17.17 -13.63 -3.81
N GLY A 11 -16.29 -13.61 -4.82
CA GLY A 11 -16.62 -14.05 -6.16
C GLY A 11 -17.07 -12.95 -7.13
N LYS A 12 -17.31 -13.31 -8.40
CA LYS A 12 -17.72 -12.37 -9.46
C LYS A 12 -19.21 -12.08 -9.35
N VAL A 13 -19.57 -10.89 -8.87
CA VAL A 13 -20.91 -10.35 -9.10
C VAL A 13 -20.98 -9.87 -10.55
N ARG A 14 -21.86 -10.43 -11.37
CA ARG A 14 -22.11 -9.92 -12.73
C ARG A 14 -22.87 -8.60 -12.62
N PRO A 15 -22.31 -7.47 -13.05
CA PRO A 15 -23.04 -6.21 -13.08
C PRO A 15 -24.19 -6.29 -14.11
N PRO A 16 -25.29 -5.53 -13.92
CA PRO A 16 -26.42 -5.52 -14.82
C PRO A 16 -26.11 -4.92 -16.21
N MET A 17 -24.94 -4.32 -16.37
CA MET A 17 -24.43 -3.79 -17.63
C MET A 17 -23.01 -4.28 -17.88
N ALA A 18 -22.57 -4.29 -19.13
CA ALA A 18 -21.18 -4.62 -19.48
C ALA A 18 -20.22 -3.63 -18.81
N CYS A 19 -19.48 -4.09 -17.83
CA CYS A 19 -18.48 -3.31 -17.09
C CYS A 19 -17.35 -4.24 -16.71
N GLU A 20 -16.13 -3.86 -17.05
CA GLU A 20 -14.92 -4.57 -16.68
C GLU A 20 -14.03 -3.67 -15.83
N ALA A 21 -13.41 -4.24 -14.80
CA ALA A 21 -12.46 -3.55 -13.93
C ALA A 21 -11.22 -4.41 -13.76
N PRO A 22 -10.05 -3.80 -13.53
CA PRO A 22 -8.86 -4.53 -13.13
C PRO A 22 -9.14 -5.40 -11.90
N PHE A 23 -8.55 -6.57 -11.86
CA PHE A 23 -8.69 -7.51 -10.75
C PHE A 23 -7.31 -7.96 -10.26
N HIS A 24 -7.25 -8.43 -9.02
CA HIS A 24 -6.04 -9.03 -8.50
C HIS A 24 -5.69 -10.31 -9.25
N LEU A 25 -4.44 -10.44 -9.68
CA LEU A 25 -3.97 -11.62 -10.43
C LEU A 25 -4.00 -12.89 -9.60
N ASN A 26 -3.85 -12.77 -8.27
CA ASN A 26 -3.94 -13.87 -7.32
C ASN A 26 -4.64 -13.41 -6.05
N LYS A 27 -5.37 -14.32 -5.42
CA LYS A 27 -6.07 -14.08 -4.16
C LYS A 27 -5.36 -14.83 -3.02
N PRO A 28 -5.24 -14.22 -1.83
CA PRO A 28 -4.76 -14.94 -0.67
C PRO A 28 -5.74 -16.07 -0.30
N LYS A 29 -5.22 -17.10 0.34
CA LYS A 29 -6.03 -18.20 0.89
C LYS A 29 -6.96 -17.63 1.97
N LEU A 30 -8.23 -18.03 1.96
CA LEU A 30 -9.22 -17.54 2.91
C LEU A 30 -8.83 -17.85 4.37
N GLU A 31 -8.21 -19.02 4.60
CA GLU A 31 -7.73 -19.43 5.91
C GLU A 31 -6.63 -18.49 6.44
N VAL A 32 -5.73 -18.03 5.57
CA VAL A 32 -4.69 -17.07 5.92
C VAL A 32 -5.30 -15.72 6.29
N VAL A 33 -6.26 -15.25 5.50
CA VAL A 33 -6.94 -13.97 5.78
C VAL A 33 -7.71 -14.05 7.11
N ALA A 34 -8.43 -15.14 7.35
CA ALA A 34 -9.19 -15.36 8.57
C ALA A 34 -8.27 -15.38 9.81
N ALA A 35 -7.18 -16.17 9.76
CA ALA A 35 -6.24 -16.26 10.89
C ALA A 35 -5.54 -14.93 11.18
N ILE A 36 -5.15 -14.17 10.15
CA ILE A 36 -4.55 -12.84 10.33
C ILE A 36 -5.57 -11.84 10.88
N SER A 37 -6.81 -11.86 10.38
CA SER A 37 -7.88 -10.99 10.89
C SER A 37 -8.19 -11.27 12.34
N GLU A 38 -8.22 -12.54 12.74
CA GLU A 38 -8.38 -12.96 14.13
C GLU A 38 -7.23 -12.45 15.01
N ALA A 39 -5.98 -12.59 14.53
CA ALA A 39 -4.80 -12.13 15.24
C ALA A 39 -4.81 -10.61 15.44
N ILE A 40 -5.18 -9.83 14.42
CA ILE A 40 -5.34 -8.37 14.52
C ILE A 40 -6.41 -8.03 15.59
N HIS A 41 -7.56 -8.68 15.53
CA HIS A 41 -8.66 -8.44 16.49
C HIS A 41 -8.24 -8.77 17.92
N LYS A 42 -7.55 -9.89 18.13
CA LYS A 42 -7.07 -10.35 19.45
C LYS A 42 -5.80 -9.63 19.90
N ARG A 43 -5.16 -8.83 19.05
CA ARG A 43 -3.81 -8.28 19.28
C ARG A 43 -2.81 -9.38 19.63
N ALA A 44 -2.84 -10.47 18.88
CA ALA A 44 -2.03 -11.66 19.14
C ALA A 44 -0.76 -11.67 18.31
N VAL A 45 0.26 -12.34 18.84
CA VAL A 45 1.46 -12.68 18.09
C VAL A 45 1.16 -13.90 17.22
N ILE A 46 1.63 -13.88 15.98
CA ILE A 46 1.52 -15.03 15.08
C ILE A 46 2.88 -15.44 14.53
N ASN A 47 3.03 -16.73 14.29
CA ASN A 47 4.10 -17.27 13.47
C ASN A 47 3.58 -17.50 12.05
N ILE A 48 4.30 -17.00 11.05
CA ILE A 48 3.97 -17.19 9.63
C ILE A 48 5.09 -17.91 8.89
N GLU A 49 4.75 -18.84 8.02
CA GLU A 49 5.67 -19.33 7.00
C GLU A 49 5.57 -18.43 5.76
N TYR A 50 6.67 -17.71 5.47
CA TYR A 50 6.70 -16.65 4.50
C TYR A 50 7.78 -16.82 3.45
N THR A 51 7.43 -16.58 2.16
CA THR A 51 8.39 -16.57 1.06
C THR A 51 8.72 -15.13 0.65
N SER A 52 9.91 -14.68 1.02
CA SER A 52 10.46 -13.36 0.67
C SER A 52 11.16 -13.39 -0.69
N LEU A 53 11.14 -12.27 -1.42
CA LEU A 53 11.91 -12.13 -2.67
C LEU A 53 13.43 -12.05 -2.42
N SER A 54 13.83 -11.54 -1.24
CA SER A 54 15.24 -11.33 -0.93
C SER A 54 15.88 -12.46 -0.12
N SER A 55 15.11 -13.07 0.81
CA SER A 55 15.64 -14.08 1.75
C SER A 55 15.05 -15.48 1.56
N GLY A 56 14.18 -15.68 0.56
CA GLY A 56 13.53 -16.97 0.31
C GLY A 56 12.50 -17.34 1.37
N HIS A 57 12.27 -18.65 1.54
CA HIS A 57 11.32 -19.20 2.49
C HIS A 57 11.86 -19.18 3.91
N GLY A 58 11.00 -18.96 4.89
CA GLY A 58 11.33 -19.05 6.31
C GLY A 58 10.24 -18.53 7.23
N SER A 59 10.33 -18.95 8.48
CA SER A 59 9.41 -18.59 9.54
C SER A 59 9.64 -17.15 10.03
N ARG A 60 8.56 -16.47 10.42
CA ARG A 60 8.57 -15.12 11.00
C ARG A 60 7.55 -15.01 12.11
N GLN A 61 7.98 -14.54 13.27
CA GLN A 61 7.06 -14.09 14.32
C GLN A 61 6.73 -12.62 14.08
N ILE A 62 5.45 -12.33 13.91
CA ILE A 62 4.96 -10.98 13.65
C ILE A 62 3.80 -10.61 14.56
N VAL A 63 3.64 -9.30 14.81
CA VAL A 63 2.49 -8.73 15.49
C VAL A 63 1.69 -7.93 14.47
N PRO A 64 0.63 -8.50 13.89
CA PRO A 64 -0.13 -7.86 12.83
C PRO A 64 -1.07 -6.79 13.41
N HIS A 65 -1.25 -5.68 12.68
CA HIS A 65 -2.21 -4.65 13.12
C HIS A 65 -3.16 -4.15 12.03
N THR A 66 -2.84 -4.28 10.75
CA THR A 66 -3.70 -3.76 9.67
C THR A 66 -3.54 -4.56 8.38
N LEU A 67 -4.67 -4.78 7.68
CA LEU A 67 -4.67 -5.26 6.31
C LEU A 67 -4.62 -4.06 5.33
N ILE A 68 -3.83 -4.18 4.27
CA ILE A 68 -3.62 -3.14 3.27
C ILE A 68 -3.84 -3.74 1.88
N ASP A 69 -4.72 -3.12 1.09
CA ASP A 69 -4.79 -3.35 -0.35
C ASP A 69 -4.06 -2.22 -1.09
N ASN A 70 -3.02 -2.54 -1.82
CA ASN A 70 -2.28 -1.55 -2.61
C ASN A 70 -2.76 -1.46 -4.08
N GLY A 71 -3.94 -2.00 -4.37
CA GLY A 71 -4.51 -2.06 -5.71
C GLY A 71 -3.96 -3.20 -6.59
N LEU A 72 -2.84 -3.80 -6.22
CA LEU A 72 -2.23 -4.93 -6.92
C LEU A 72 -2.33 -6.24 -6.13
N ARG A 73 -2.26 -6.16 -4.81
CA ARG A 73 -2.31 -7.30 -3.89
C ARG A 73 -2.50 -6.87 -2.45
N TRP A 74 -3.01 -7.79 -1.67
CA TRP A 74 -3.19 -7.62 -0.24
C TRP A 74 -1.90 -7.84 0.56
N HIS A 75 -1.72 -7.03 1.60
CA HIS A 75 -0.64 -7.11 2.56
C HIS A 75 -1.19 -7.11 3.98
N VAL A 76 -0.43 -7.63 4.91
CA VAL A 76 -0.59 -7.33 6.33
C VAL A 76 0.60 -6.48 6.79
N ARG A 77 0.30 -5.34 7.44
CA ARG A 77 1.30 -4.55 8.13
C ARG A 77 1.44 -5.07 9.55
N ALA A 78 2.67 -5.34 9.94
CA ALA A 78 2.99 -5.99 11.20
C ALA A 78 4.37 -5.56 11.71
N PHE A 79 4.57 -5.65 13.02
CA PHE A 79 5.90 -5.61 13.60
C PHE A 79 6.60 -6.96 13.37
N ASP A 80 7.76 -6.93 12.73
CA ASP A 80 8.61 -8.11 12.51
C ASP A 80 9.58 -8.26 13.68
N ARG A 81 9.36 -9.25 14.54
CA ARG A 81 10.22 -9.51 15.71
C ARG A 81 11.65 -9.84 15.34
N LYS A 82 11.87 -10.45 14.16
CA LYS A 82 13.22 -10.80 13.69
C LYS A 82 14.07 -9.57 13.39
N HIS A 83 13.45 -8.53 12.76
CA HIS A 83 14.16 -7.32 12.34
C HIS A 83 13.89 -6.13 13.28
N ARG A 84 12.95 -6.28 14.22
CA ARG A 84 12.51 -5.25 15.18
C ARG A 84 12.04 -3.95 14.50
N GLU A 85 11.26 -4.11 13.44
CA GLU A 85 10.69 -3.00 12.66
C GLU A 85 9.32 -3.36 12.06
N PHE A 86 8.53 -2.35 11.72
CA PHE A 86 7.26 -2.54 11.02
C PHE A 86 7.49 -2.80 9.53
N ARG A 87 6.85 -3.84 9.01
CA ARG A 87 6.95 -4.27 7.61
C ARG A 87 5.59 -4.66 7.04
N ASP A 88 5.52 -4.68 5.71
CA ASP A 88 4.37 -5.18 4.96
C ASP A 88 4.67 -6.58 4.42
N PHE A 89 3.84 -7.55 4.80
CA PHE A 89 3.93 -8.93 4.32
C PHE A 89 2.82 -9.19 3.30
N VAL A 90 3.18 -9.64 2.10
CA VAL A 90 2.22 -9.97 1.04
C VAL A 90 1.45 -11.22 1.41
N LEU A 91 0.12 -11.17 1.51
CA LEU A 91 -0.70 -12.28 1.99
C LEU A 91 -0.56 -13.55 1.13
N THR A 92 -0.45 -13.41 -0.19
CA THR A 92 -0.30 -14.55 -1.10
C THR A 92 1.05 -15.27 -0.98
N ARG A 93 1.99 -14.73 -0.22
CA ARG A 93 3.31 -15.33 0.08
C ARG A 93 3.36 -16.00 1.45
N ILE A 94 2.26 -15.95 2.19
CA ILE A 94 2.10 -16.64 3.47
C ILE A 94 1.47 -18.00 3.19
N SER A 95 2.16 -19.09 3.54
CA SER A 95 1.68 -20.45 3.34
C SER A 95 0.92 -20.97 4.55
N GLU A 96 1.36 -20.61 5.74
CA GLU A 96 0.81 -21.07 7.03
C GLU A 96 0.79 -19.92 8.04
N VAL A 97 -0.18 -19.95 8.96
CA VAL A 97 -0.33 -18.99 10.04
C VAL A 97 -0.68 -19.76 11.32
N GLU A 98 0.09 -19.55 12.38
CA GLU A 98 -0.12 -20.13 13.69
C GLU A 98 -0.28 -19.01 14.72
N LEU A 99 -1.38 -19.01 15.48
CA LEU A 99 -1.54 -18.11 16.61
C LEU A 99 -0.68 -18.61 17.77
N LEU A 100 0.14 -17.73 18.32
CA LEU A 100 0.96 -18.05 19.47
C LEU A 100 0.22 -17.66 20.76
N GLU A 101 0.47 -18.42 21.83
CA GLU A 101 -0.04 -18.08 23.17
C GLU A 101 0.68 -16.86 23.76
N ASP A 102 1.81 -16.47 23.15
CA ASP A 102 2.57 -15.28 23.51
C ASP A 102 1.71 -14.02 23.38
N LYS A 103 1.70 -13.23 24.44
CA LYS A 103 1.09 -11.91 24.41
C LYS A 103 2.05 -10.90 23.81
N VAL A 104 1.47 -9.84 23.24
CA VAL A 104 2.23 -8.62 22.90
C VAL A 104 2.64 -7.99 24.23
N ASN A 105 3.89 -8.23 24.64
CA ASN A 105 4.41 -7.79 25.94
C ASN A 105 5.15 -6.45 25.84
N ASP A 106 5.50 -6.03 24.65
CA ASP A 106 6.24 -4.79 24.38
C ASP A 106 5.36 -3.80 23.62
N GLU A 107 5.13 -2.63 24.18
CA GLU A 107 4.33 -1.58 23.56
C GLU A 107 4.88 -1.17 22.19
N VAL A 108 6.19 -1.28 21.99
CA VAL A 108 6.84 -0.94 20.71
C VAL A 108 6.40 -1.82 19.54
N GLU A 109 5.81 -2.99 19.80
CA GLU A 109 5.28 -3.89 18.79
C GLU A 109 3.86 -3.50 18.32
N THR A 110 3.26 -2.50 18.96
CA THR A 110 1.86 -2.12 18.70
C THR A 110 1.71 -1.04 17.63
N LEU A 111 0.51 -0.94 17.05
CA LEU A 111 0.16 0.06 16.04
C LEU A 111 0.52 1.49 16.46
N GLN A 112 0.43 1.82 17.75
CA GLN A 112 0.73 3.15 18.26
C GLN A 112 2.19 3.55 18.04
N TRP A 113 3.09 2.59 17.98
CA TRP A 113 4.52 2.80 17.77
C TRP A 113 4.93 2.73 16.29
N ASP A 114 4.04 2.35 15.40
CA ASP A 114 4.30 2.40 13.97
C ASP A 114 4.31 3.85 13.46
N LYS A 115 5.51 4.46 13.45
CA LYS A 115 5.70 5.85 13.04
C LYS A 115 5.24 6.09 11.59
N GLN A 116 5.47 5.14 10.69
CA GLN A 116 5.07 5.27 9.28
C GLN A 116 3.55 5.19 9.11
N TRP A 117 2.90 4.36 9.93
CA TRP A 117 1.44 4.25 9.92
C TRP A 117 0.75 5.48 10.53
N ASN A 118 1.33 6.02 11.60
CA ASN A 118 0.75 7.16 12.32
C ASN A 118 1.10 8.53 11.72
N ARG A 119 2.14 8.59 10.87
CA ARG A 119 2.49 9.81 10.15
C ARG A 119 1.58 9.98 8.93
N ILE A 120 0.93 11.14 8.82
CA ILE A 120 0.23 11.58 7.62
C ILE A 120 1.18 12.46 6.81
N VAL A 121 1.23 12.24 5.51
CA VAL A 121 1.92 13.08 4.53
C VAL A 121 0.89 13.70 3.62
N GLU A 122 1.04 14.99 3.31
CA GLU A 122 0.24 15.70 2.31
C GLU A 122 1.00 15.69 0.98
N LEU A 123 0.40 15.09 -0.04
CA LEU A 123 0.92 15.05 -1.40
C LEU A 123 0.23 16.14 -2.23
N GLU A 124 0.98 17.03 -2.85
CA GLU A 124 0.47 17.98 -3.85
C GLU A 124 0.71 17.41 -5.25
N LEU A 125 -0.37 16.98 -5.92
CA LEU A 125 -0.33 16.46 -7.28
C LEU A 125 -0.74 17.55 -8.26
N ILE A 126 -0.03 17.63 -9.38
CA ILE A 126 -0.30 18.56 -10.48
C ILE A 126 -0.38 17.80 -11.80
N PRO A 127 -1.03 18.35 -12.84
CA PRO A 127 -0.87 17.83 -14.20
C PRO A 127 0.60 17.80 -14.56
N HIS A 128 1.04 16.71 -15.22
CA HIS A 128 2.45 16.59 -15.58
C HIS A 128 2.87 17.72 -16.52
N PRO A 129 3.97 18.46 -16.25
CA PRO A 129 4.34 19.68 -16.98
C PRO A 129 4.59 19.51 -18.49
N LYS A 130 4.81 18.26 -18.93
CA LYS A 130 5.07 17.93 -20.35
C LYS A 130 3.82 17.54 -21.14
N LEU A 131 2.64 17.62 -20.55
CA LEU A 131 1.39 17.38 -21.26
C LEU A 131 1.07 18.51 -22.22
N ALA A 132 0.63 18.16 -23.43
CA ALA A 132 0.15 19.15 -24.41
C ALA A 132 -1.20 19.75 -23.99
N HIS A 133 -2.02 18.98 -23.30
CA HIS A 133 -3.40 19.32 -22.88
C HIS A 133 -3.62 19.00 -21.39
N PRO A 134 -3.00 19.76 -20.46
CA PRO A 134 -3.14 19.54 -19.03
C PRO A 134 -4.58 19.73 -18.52
N GLU A 135 -5.42 20.49 -19.24
CA GLU A 135 -6.81 20.73 -18.90
C GLU A 135 -7.64 19.44 -18.82
N ALA A 136 -7.31 18.42 -19.58
CA ALA A 136 -7.98 17.13 -19.50
C ALA A 136 -7.74 16.48 -18.12
N VAL A 137 -6.52 16.54 -17.61
CA VAL A 137 -6.15 16.00 -16.30
C VAL A 137 -6.84 16.77 -15.16
N LEU A 138 -6.99 18.10 -15.32
CA LEU A 138 -7.74 18.90 -14.34
C LEU A 138 -9.18 18.41 -14.20
N ILE A 139 -9.82 18.05 -15.31
CA ILE A 139 -11.19 17.53 -15.34
C ILE A 139 -11.25 16.11 -14.77
N ASP A 140 -10.35 15.22 -15.20
CA ASP A 140 -10.32 13.81 -14.78
C ASP A 140 -10.18 13.64 -13.26
N TYR A 141 -9.40 14.52 -12.61
CA TYR A 141 -9.12 14.47 -11.19
C TYR A 141 -9.82 15.56 -10.37
N ALA A 142 -10.76 16.32 -10.99
CA ALA A 142 -11.49 17.41 -10.35
C ALA A 142 -10.57 18.37 -9.58
N MET A 143 -9.46 18.78 -10.21
CA MET A 143 -8.43 19.58 -9.55
C MET A 143 -8.89 21.03 -9.33
N GLU A 144 -8.69 21.54 -8.12
CA GLU A 144 -8.89 22.93 -7.80
C GLU A 144 -7.56 23.71 -7.85
N ASN A 145 -7.58 24.88 -8.48
CA ASN A 145 -6.36 25.72 -8.62
C ASN A 145 -5.16 24.96 -9.20
N ASN A 146 -5.42 24.07 -10.17
CA ASN A 146 -4.43 23.22 -10.83
C ASN A 146 -3.71 22.24 -9.88
N ARG A 147 -4.36 21.83 -8.79
CA ARG A 147 -3.77 20.93 -7.77
C ARG A 147 -4.80 19.96 -7.24
N LEU A 148 -4.31 18.78 -6.90
CA LEU A 148 -5.01 17.80 -6.06
C LEU A 148 -4.16 17.57 -4.81
N ARG A 149 -4.74 17.80 -3.63
CA ARG A 149 -4.11 17.48 -2.35
C ARG A 149 -4.63 16.15 -1.84
N VAL A 150 -3.71 15.30 -1.44
CA VAL A 150 -4.01 13.95 -0.93
C VAL A 150 -3.29 13.78 0.39
N GLU A 151 -4.04 13.63 1.47
CA GLU A 151 -3.52 13.23 2.78
C GLU A 151 -3.50 11.70 2.85
N ILE A 152 -2.33 11.13 3.15
CA ILE A 152 -2.15 9.69 3.20
C ILE A 152 -1.14 9.29 4.27
N ARG A 153 -1.29 8.08 4.82
CA ARG A 153 -0.29 7.52 5.72
C ARG A 153 1.03 7.32 5.01
N ALA A 154 2.14 7.68 5.66
CA ALA A 154 3.48 7.50 5.11
C ALA A 154 3.73 6.06 4.68
N ALA A 155 3.28 5.09 5.49
CA ALA A 155 3.36 3.66 5.16
C ALA A 155 2.66 3.28 3.84
N PHE A 156 1.77 4.13 3.31
CA PHE A 156 1.01 3.83 2.09
C PHE A 156 1.40 4.72 0.91
N ALA A 157 2.16 5.79 1.14
CA ALA A 157 2.44 6.81 0.13
C ALA A 157 3.11 6.25 -1.13
N GLY A 158 4.17 5.45 -0.99
CA GLY A 158 4.87 4.86 -2.14
C GLY A 158 3.99 3.92 -2.98
N TYR A 159 3.07 3.18 -2.34
CA TYR A 159 2.10 2.33 -3.06
C TYR A 159 1.13 3.15 -3.89
N LEU A 160 0.58 4.24 -3.33
CA LEU A 160 -0.35 5.12 -4.03
C LEU A 160 0.32 5.79 -5.24
N LEU A 161 1.51 6.36 -5.03
CA LEU A 161 2.26 7.04 -6.08
C LEU A 161 2.60 6.10 -7.24
N ARG A 162 2.93 4.85 -6.91
CA ARG A 162 3.16 3.81 -7.92
C ARG A 162 1.87 3.39 -8.63
N LEU A 163 0.77 3.19 -7.87
CA LEU A 163 -0.51 2.76 -8.43
C LEU A 163 -1.05 3.75 -9.45
N TRP A 164 -0.96 5.04 -9.14
CA TRP A 164 -1.42 6.13 -10.01
C TRP A 164 -0.35 6.58 -11.00
N ASN A 165 0.79 5.93 -11.03
CA ASN A 165 1.91 6.22 -11.92
C ASN A 165 2.28 7.71 -11.92
N ILE A 166 2.53 8.26 -10.72
CA ILE A 166 2.85 9.66 -10.52
C ILE A 166 4.35 9.88 -10.69
N ASP A 167 4.75 10.81 -11.56
CA ASP A 167 6.16 11.19 -11.68
C ASP A 167 6.63 11.92 -10.43
N CYS A 168 7.50 11.28 -9.67
CA CYS A 168 8.14 11.81 -8.46
C CYS A 168 9.60 12.20 -8.69
N SER A 169 10.04 12.26 -9.96
CA SER A 169 11.39 12.67 -10.31
C SER A 169 11.61 14.16 -10.04
N LYS A 170 12.86 14.53 -9.70
CA LYS A 170 13.24 15.93 -9.49
C LYS A 170 12.94 16.77 -10.72
N ASN A 171 12.09 17.81 -10.55
CA ASN A 171 11.62 18.71 -11.62
C ASN A 171 10.80 17.99 -12.73
N SER A 172 10.09 16.92 -12.40
CA SER A 172 9.24 16.17 -13.34
C SER A 172 9.96 15.82 -14.63
N LYS A 173 11.17 15.23 -14.51
CA LYS A 173 12.05 14.94 -15.64
C LYS A 173 11.63 13.73 -16.45
N SER A 174 10.78 12.86 -15.93
CA SER A 174 10.30 11.68 -16.65
C SER A 174 9.63 12.06 -17.98
N ASN A 175 9.88 11.29 -19.02
CA ASN A 175 9.43 11.61 -20.39
C ASN A 175 8.38 10.63 -20.92
N GLY A 176 7.89 9.72 -20.09
CA GLY A 176 6.91 8.72 -20.50
C GLY A 176 5.53 9.35 -20.73
N ARG A 177 4.83 8.90 -21.77
CA ARG A 177 3.44 9.30 -22.02
C ARG A 177 2.48 8.75 -20.97
N GLU A 178 2.94 7.81 -20.18
CA GLU A 178 2.21 7.19 -19.07
C GLU A 178 2.05 8.10 -17.85
N PHE A 179 2.82 9.20 -17.77
CA PHE A 179 2.73 10.13 -16.64
C PHE A 179 1.73 11.25 -16.94
N HIS A 180 0.56 11.17 -16.33
CA HIS A 180 -0.44 12.25 -16.38
C HIS A 180 -0.31 13.20 -15.19
N LEU A 181 0.25 12.72 -14.08
CA LEU A 181 0.43 13.44 -12.83
C LEU A 181 1.91 13.55 -12.47
N ALA A 182 2.27 14.64 -11.80
CA ALA A 182 3.56 14.82 -11.16
C ALA A 182 3.39 15.24 -9.70
N LEU A 183 4.32 14.78 -8.84
CA LEU A 183 4.40 15.21 -7.46
C LEU A 183 5.13 16.56 -7.38
N LYS A 184 4.43 17.58 -6.89
CA LYS A 184 4.96 18.95 -6.79
C LYS A 184 5.88 19.14 -5.59
N ASN A 185 5.64 18.41 -4.50
CA ASN A 185 6.35 18.51 -3.22
C ASN A 185 7.06 17.20 -2.84
N PRO A 186 8.12 16.79 -3.57
CA PRO A 186 8.82 15.53 -3.31
C PRO A 186 9.45 15.44 -1.91
N GLU A 187 9.68 16.57 -1.25
CA GLU A 187 10.14 16.64 0.13
C GLU A 187 9.17 16.05 1.15
N ALA A 188 7.88 15.94 0.82
CA ALA A 188 6.89 15.23 1.65
C ALA A 188 7.25 13.75 1.84
N LEU A 189 8.04 13.18 0.93
CA LEU A 189 8.49 11.79 0.97
C LEU A 189 9.77 11.57 1.81
N TYR A 190 10.38 12.62 2.33
CA TYR A 190 11.57 12.46 3.19
C TYR A 190 11.24 11.62 4.42
N GLY A 191 12.03 10.54 4.61
CA GLY A 191 11.84 9.58 5.70
C GLY A 191 10.56 8.73 5.56
N VAL A 192 10.01 8.58 4.35
CA VAL A 192 8.98 7.60 4.02
C VAL A 192 9.66 6.30 3.58
N ASP A 193 9.48 5.22 4.34
CA ASP A 193 10.21 3.95 4.15
C ASP A 193 10.02 3.34 2.75
N ASN A 194 8.84 3.50 2.16
CA ASN A 194 8.50 2.95 0.85
C ASN A 194 8.56 3.97 -0.29
N ALA A 195 9.17 5.15 -0.07
CA ALA A 195 9.30 6.20 -1.09
C ALA A 195 10.00 5.70 -2.37
N ALA A 196 10.93 4.75 -2.26
CA ALA A 196 11.61 4.14 -3.39
C ALA A 196 10.67 3.40 -4.38
N LEU A 197 9.41 3.11 -3.97
CA LEU A 197 8.39 2.56 -4.88
C LEU A 197 7.80 3.63 -5.82
N ALA A 198 7.90 4.91 -5.46
CA ALA A 198 7.36 6.02 -6.25
C ALA A 198 8.18 6.19 -7.54
N PRO A 199 7.52 6.29 -8.71
CA PRO A 199 8.22 6.39 -9.99
C PRO A 199 9.15 7.61 -10.06
N GLY A 200 10.43 7.37 -10.37
CA GLY A 200 11.43 8.42 -10.53
C GLY A 200 11.90 9.10 -9.23
N TYR A 201 11.40 8.69 -8.07
CA TYR A 201 11.89 9.21 -6.80
C TYR A 201 13.31 8.72 -6.51
N SER A 202 14.19 9.64 -6.13
CA SER A 202 15.52 9.35 -5.60
C SER A 202 15.78 10.26 -4.42
N GLU A 203 16.19 9.69 -3.30
CA GLU A 203 16.76 10.47 -2.21
C GLU A 203 18.03 11.15 -2.71
N SER A 204 18.01 12.49 -2.76
CA SER A 204 19.15 13.32 -3.17
C SER A 204 20.03 13.66 -1.99
#